data_275e1da26b49287195afe89f30b67d8e
#
_entry.id   275e1da26b49287195afe89f30b67d8e
#
_cell.length_a   1.000
_cell.length_b   1.000
_cell.length_c   1.000
_cell.angle_alpha   90.00
_cell.angle_beta   90.00
_cell.angle_gamma   90.00
#
_symmetry.space_group_name_H-M   'P 1'
#
loop_
_entity.id
_entity.type
_entity.pdbx_description
1 polymer ?
#
loop_
_entity_poly.entity_id
_entity_poly.type
_entity_poly.pdbx_seq_one_letter_code
_entity_poly.pdbx_strand_id
1 'polypeptide(L)'
;LFSFYIPKGRDPEEFREAVIDRLGQFLRAAEGTGIDLCHENEKGIYGDAAPRCAELHRALPALKAVFDPANFIQCGQETLSAWRLLKPWVKYMHVKDCRTDGTVVPAGRGIGNLPEILNDYLSAPDRALTLEPHLKVFDGLKALERAYDRSAVDDYEYGSNDAAFDAACAALREILKEA
;
A
#
# COMPACT_ATOMS: atom_id res chain seq x y z
N LEU A 1 -7.13 -0.77 -6.28
CA LEU A 1 -6.74 -1.03 -7.69
C LEU A 1 -5.57 -0.16 -8.13
N PHE A 2 -4.94 -0.53 -9.24
CA PHE A 2 -4.00 0.30 -10.01
C PHE A 2 -4.22 0.08 -11.52
N SER A 3 -3.56 0.85 -12.39
CA SER A 3 -3.79 0.76 -13.84
C SER A 3 -3.10 -0.46 -14.47
N PHE A 4 -1.76 -0.45 -14.49
CA PHE A 4 -0.92 -1.51 -15.06
C PHE A 4 0.53 -1.37 -14.56
N TYR A 5 1.29 -2.45 -14.68
CA TYR A 5 2.73 -2.43 -14.42
C TYR A 5 3.50 -1.80 -15.58
N ILE A 6 4.43 -0.93 -15.24
CA ILE A 6 5.32 -0.29 -16.21
C ILE A 6 6.39 -1.31 -16.66
N PRO A 7 6.70 -1.40 -17.95
CA PRO A 7 7.75 -2.29 -18.43
C PRO A 7 9.11 -1.92 -17.81
N LYS A 8 9.86 -2.96 -17.41
CA LYS A 8 11.16 -2.78 -16.74
C LYS A 8 12.10 -1.89 -17.56
N GLY A 9 12.70 -0.92 -16.89
CA GLY A 9 13.68 0.01 -17.50
C GLY A 9 13.07 1.17 -18.30
N ARG A 10 11.74 1.28 -18.34
CA ARG A 10 11.07 2.44 -18.93
C ARG A 10 10.85 3.52 -17.88
N ASP A 11 10.87 4.76 -18.30
CA ASP A 11 10.53 5.89 -17.44
C ASP A 11 9.03 5.88 -17.14
N PRO A 12 8.60 5.88 -15.86
CA PRO A 12 7.19 5.97 -15.51
C PRO A 12 6.47 7.17 -16.12
N GLU A 13 7.15 8.30 -16.30
CA GLU A 13 6.55 9.52 -16.85
C GLU A 13 6.02 9.34 -18.29
N GLU A 14 6.60 8.43 -19.06
CA GLU A 14 6.11 8.11 -20.41
C GLU A 14 4.69 7.54 -20.40
N PHE A 15 4.24 7.01 -19.27
CA PHE A 15 2.96 6.32 -19.13
C PHE A 15 1.90 7.15 -18.39
N ARG A 16 2.25 8.33 -17.91
CA ARG A 16 1.41 9.19 -17.08
C ARG A 16 0.00 9.37 -17.67
N GLU A 17 -0.09 9.82 -18.91
CA GLU A 17 -1.38 10.08 -19.57
C GLU A 17 -2.20 8.79 -19.75
N ALA A 18 -1.55 7.69 -20.14
CA ALA A 18 -2.21 6.40 -20.30
C ALA A 18 -2.75 5.84 -18.96
N VAL A 19 -2.04 6.08 -17.85
CA VAL A 19 -2.47 5.70 -16.50
C VAL A 19 -3.69 6.52 -16.09
N ILE A 20 -3.63 7.84 -16.27
CA ILE A 20 -4.75 8.76 -15.95
C ILE A 20 -6.00 8.40 -16.77
N ASP A 21 -5.84 8.18 -18.07
CA ASP A 21 -6.97 7.81 -18.94
C ASP A 21 -7.61 6.49 -18.47
N ARG A 22 -6.80 5.46 -18.20
CA ARG A 22 -7.31 4.15 -17.74
C ARG A 22 -8.02 4.24 -16.39
N LEU A 23 -7.44 4.93 -15.42
CA LEU A 23 -8.10 5.15 -14.11
C LEU A 23 -9.37 5.97 -14.26
N GLY A 24 -9.39 6.94 -15.18
CA GLY A 24 -10.59 7.70 -15.55
C GLY A 24 -11.68 6.82 -16.16
N GLN A 25 -11.32 5.81 -16.95
CA GLN A 25 -12.28 4.82 -17.47
C GLN A 25 -12.90 4.00 -16.35
N PHE A 26 -12.11 3.56 -15.36
CA PHE A 26 -12.66 2.84 -14.20
C PHE A 26 -13.61 3.73 -13.39
N LEU A 27 -13.27 4.99 -13.17
CA LEU A 27 -14.15 5.94 -12.46
C LEU A 27 -15.48 6.11 -13.20
N ARG A 28 -15.47 6.27 -14.52
CA ARG A 28 -16.70 6.35 -15.33
C ARG A 28 -17.53 5.06 -15.22
N ALA A 29 -16.89 3.90 -15.24
CA ALA A 29 -17.58 2.62 -15.09
C ALA A 29 -18.22 2.43 -13.70
N ALA A 30 -17.67 3.05 -12.67
CA ALA A 30 -18.19 3.01 -11.30
C ALA A 30 -19.24 4.11 -11.00
N GLU A 31 -19.45 5.04 -11.93
CA GLU A 31 -20.38 6.16 -11.74
C GLU A 31 -21.80 5.65 -11.46
N GLY A 32 -22.45 6.21 -10.44
CA GLY A 32 -23.80 5.84 -10.02
C GLY A 32 -23.90 4.51 -9.26
N THR A 33 -22.81 3.77 -9.07
CA THR A 33 -22.84 2.47 -8.35
C THR A 33 -22.73 2.60 -6.82
N GLY A 34 -22.29 3.76 -6.31
CA GLY A 34 -21.98 3.96 -4.90
C GLY A 34 -20.65 3.34 -4.44
N ILE A 35 -19.82 2.83 -5.38
CA ILE A 35 -18.52 2.23 -5.09
C ILE A 35 -17.42 3.30 -5.14
N ASP A 36 -16.65 3.44 -4.05
CA ASP A 36 -15.43 4.24 -4.06
C ASP A 36 -14.29 3.45 -4.73
N LEU A 37 -13.68 4.01 -5.77
CA LEU A 37 -12.47 3.46 -6.35
C LEU A 37 -11.25 4.04 -5.62
N CYS A 38 -10.38 3.15 -5.13
CA CYS A 38 -9.19 3.52 -4.39
C CYS A 38 -7.94 3.03 -5.14
N HIS A 39 -7.04 3.95 -5.44
CA HIS A 39 -5.73 3.64 -6.00
C HIS A 39 -4.77 3.28 -4.86
N GLU A 40 -4.10 2.15 -4.98
CA GLU A 40 -3.05 1.70 -4.06
C GLU A 40 -1.68 2.07 -4.62
N ASN A 41 -0.80 2.56 -3.76
CA ASN A 41 0.61 2.69 -4.09
C ASN A 41 1.27 1.31 -4.13
N GLU A 42 1.90 0.98 -5.26
CA GLU A 42 2.49 -0.35 -5.48
C GLU A 42 3.78 -0.24 -6.30
N LYS A 43 4.67 -1.21 -6.13
CA LYS A 43 5.93 -1.29 -6.89
C LYS A 43 5.67 -1.51 -8.38
N GLY A 44 6.47 -0.86 -9.22
CA GLY A 44 6.46 -1.09 -10.66
C GLY A 44 5.25 -0.53 -11.40
N ILE A 45 4.45 0.30 -10.77
CA ILE A 45 3.37 1.07 -11.39
C ILE A 45 3.72 2.56 -11.45
N TYR A 46 2.92 3.39 -12.09
CA TYR A 46 3.14 4.85 -12.07
C TYR A 46 3.05 5.42 -10.65
N GLY A 47 2.14 4.89 -9.82
CA GLY A 47 1.93 5.29 -8.44
C GLY A 47 2.83 4.58 -7.42
N ASP A 48 4.08 4.30 -7.73
CA ASP A 48 5.07 3.72 -6.81
C ASP A 48 5.75 4.78 -5.91
N ALA A 49 5.64 6.07 -6.28
CA ALA A 49 6.17 7.20 -5.51
C ALA A 49 5.05 8.15 -5.10
N ALA A 50 5.15 8.69 -3.88
CA ALA A 50 4.12 9.56 -3.32
C ALA A 50 3.79 10.81 -4.17
N PRO A 51 4.76 11.50 -4.81
CA PRO A 51 4.45 12.60 -5.72
C PRO A 51 3.59 12.17 -6.90
N ARG A 52 3.87 11.00 -7.53
CA ARG A 52 3.09 10.46 -8.64
C ARG A 52 1.69 10.03 -8.21
N CYS A 53 1.55 9.43 -7.02
CA CYS A 53 0.22 9.18 -6.44
C CYS A 53 -0.58 10.49 -6.30
N ALA A 54 0.04 11.54 -5.75
CA ALA A 54 -0.62 12.83 -5.59
C ALA A 54 -1.04 13.47 -6.94
N GLU A 55 -0.27 13.27 -8.00
CA GLU A 55 -0.66 13.69 -9.35
C GLU A 55 -1.90 12.98 -9.84
N LEU A 56 -1.99 11.65 -9.66
CA LEU A 56 -3.18 10.89 -10.03
C LEU A 56 -4.44 11.41 -9.31
N HIS A 57 -4.34 11.68 -8.00
CA HIS A 57 -5.48 12.18 -7.22
C HIS A 57 -5.85 13.63 -7.57
N ARG A 58 -4.88 14.47 -7.98
CA ARG A 58 -5.17 15.82 -8.50
C ARG A 58 -5.84 15.78 -9.87
N ALA A 59 -5.38 14.88 -10.76
CA ALA A 59 -5.96 14.70 -12.08
C ALA A 59 -7.35 14.04 -12.04
N LEU A 60 -7.60 13.20 -11.03
CA LEU A 60 -8.82 12.41 -10.87
C LEU A 60 -9.39 12.59 -9.45
N PRO A 61 -10.09 13.69 -9.16
CA PRO A 61 -10.54 14.03 -7.78
C PRO A 61 -11.49 13.01 -7.14
N ALA A 62 -12.21 12.21 -7.95
CA ALA A 62 -13.08 11.14 -7.46
C ALA A 62 -12.30 9.89 -7.02
N LEU A 63 -11.04 9.74 -7.47
CA LEU A 63 -10.19 8.62 -7.09
C LEU A 63 -9.69 8.78 -5.66
N LYS A 64 -9.98 7.80 -4.80
CA LYS A 64 -9.47 7.74 -3.42
C LYS A 64 -8.13 7.00 -3.38
N ALA A 65 -7.47 7.04 -2.22
CA ALA A 65 -6.21 6.32 -2.00
C ALA A 65 -6.39 5.17 -1.00
N VAL A 66 -5.68 4.08 -1.26
CA VAL A 66 -5.21 3.14 -0.25
C VAL A 66 -3.78 3.53 0.07
N PHE A 67 -3.42 3.60 1.33
CA PHE A 67 -2.06 3.87 1.77
C PHE A 67 -1.42 2.60 2.32
N ASP A 68 -0.36 2.12 1.66
CA ASP A 68 0.46 1.00 2.10
C ASP A 68 1.87 1.49 2.43
N PRO A 69 2.24 1.54 3.72
CA PRO A 69 3.56 2.02 4.13
C PRO A 69 4.72 1.17 3.61
N ALA A 70 4.57 -0.17 3.62
CA ALA A 70 5.63 -1.07 3.20
C ALA A 70 5.95 -0.93 1.71
N ASN A 71 4.94 -0.76 0.87
CA ASN A 71 5.14 -0.54 -0.56
C ASN A 71 5.94 0.76 -0.83
N PHE A 72 5.72 1.81 -0.05
CA PHE A 72 6.55 3.04 -0.15
C PHE A 72 8.00 2.79 0.26
N ILE A 73 8.24 2.09 1.39
CA ILE A 73 9.61 1.77 1.83
C ILE A 73 10.34 0.95 0.75
N GLN A 74 9.68 -0.06 0.18
CA GLN A 74 10.22 -0.90 -0.87
C GLN A 74 10.54 -0.13 -2.16
N CYS A 75 9.92 1.04 -2.35
CA CYS A 75 10.22 2.01 -3.42
C CYS A 75 11.16 3.14 -2.98
N GLY A 76 11.81 3.03 -1.82
CA GLY A 76 12.74 4.03 -1.31
C GLY A 76 12.10 5.34 -0.85
N GLN A 77 10.81 5.33 -0.55
CA GLN A 77 10.06 6.50 -0.09
C GLN A 77 9.99 6.53 1.45
N GLU A 78 10.14 7.70 2.03
CA GLU A 78 9.93 7.93 3.46
C GLU A 78 8.42 8.07 3.74
N THR A 79 7.94 7.27 4.69
CA THR A 79 6.49 7.06 4.91
C THR A 79 5.77 8.26 5.50
N LEU A 80 6.38 9.00 6.42
CA LEU A 80 5.74 10.18 7.02
C LEU A 80 5.57 11.32 6.02
N SER A 81 6.55 11.54 5.13
CA SER A 81 6.44 12.51 4.05
C SER A 81 5.36 12.10 3.04
N ALA A 82 5.32 10.79 2.70
CA ALA A 82 4.29 10.24 1.85
C ALA A 82 2.90 10.39 2.49
N TRP A 83 2.77 10.09 3.79
CA TRP A 83 1.54 10.24 4.55
C TRP A 83 1.05 11.69 4.55
N ARG A 84 1.91 12.66 4.93
CA ARG A 84 1.55 14.09 4.94
C ARG A 84 1.05 14.57 3.58
N LEU A 85 1.62 14.06 2.50
CA LEU A 85 1.22 14.42 1.14
C LEU A 85 -0.11 13.80 0.75
N LEU A 86 -0.34 12.52 1.09
CA LEU A 86 -1.44 11.73 0.54
C LEU A 86 -2.67 11.62 1.45
N LYS A 87 -2.54 11.88 2.75
CA LYS A 87 -3.64 11.72 3.73
C LYS A 87 -4.98 12.38 3.33
N PRO A 88 -5.04 13.49 2.56
CA PRO A 88 -6.33 14.06 2.14
C PRO A 88 -7.16 13.15 1.24
N TRP A 89 -6.54 12.20 0.54
CA TRP A 89 -7.21 11.28 -0.38
C TRP A 89 -7.40 9.87 0.20
N VAL A 90 -6.73 9.55 1.33
CA VAL A 90 -6.74 8.20 1.88
C VAL A 90 -8.11 7.82 2.42
N LYS A 91 -8.70 6.80 1.81
CA LYS A 91 -9.99 6.21 2.20
C LYS A 91 -9.80 5.10 3.22
N TYR A 92 -8.81 4.22 3.00
CA TYR A 92 -8.44 3.18 3.95
C TYR A 92 -6.94 2.84 3.83
N MET A 93 -6.44 2.05 4.77
CA MET A 93 -5.02 1.70 4.83
C MET A 93 -4.81 0.19 4.79
N HIS A 94 -3.77 -0.23 4.11
CA HIS A 94 -3.16 -1.54 4.32
C HIS A 94 -2.17 -1.46 5.48
N VAL A 95 -2.30 -2.41 6.42
CA VAL A 95 -1.38 -2.54 7.54
C VAL A 95 -0.32 -3.56 7.17
N LYS A 96 0.78 -3.06 6.66
CA LYS A 96 1.97 -3.81 6.27
C LYS A 96 3.20 -2.98 6.62
N ASP A 97 4.23 -3.61 7.18
CA ASP A 97 5.45 -2.95 7.60
C ASP A 97 6.67 -3.70 7.07
N CYS A 98 7.77 -3.01 6.88
CA CYS A 98 9.02 -3.64 6.49
C CYS A 98 10.24 -2.91 7.05
N ARG A 99 11.38 -3.61 7.03
CA ARG A 99 12.70 -3.07 7.35
C ARG A 99 13.26 -2.27 6.18
N THR A 100 14.38 -1.61 6.41
CA THR A 100 15.10 -0.80 5.39
C THR A 100 15.48 -1.61 4.14
N ASP A 101 15.72 -2.91 4.28
CA ASP A 101 16.04 -3.82 3.17
C ASP A 101 14.79 -4.31 2.40
N GLY A 102 13.60 -3.87 2.80
CA GLY A 102 12.32 -4.28 2.22
C GLY A 102 11.75 -5.58 2.78
N THR A 103 12.43 -6.24 3.73
CA THR A 103 11.92 -7.44 4.41
C THR A 103 10.68 -7.11 5.22
N VAL A 104 9.58 -7.79 4.93
CA VAL A 104 8.30 -7.59 5.62
C VAL A 104 8.37 -8.12 7.05
N VAL A 105 7.84 -7.34 7.98
CA VAL A 105 7.82 -7.66 9.42
C VAL A 105 6.44 -7.31 10.01
N PRO A 106 6.10 -7.82 11.22
CA PRO A 106 4.88 -7.41 11.89
C PRO A 106 4.79 -5.88 12.06
N ALA A 107 3.58 -5.35 12.01
CA ALA A 107 3.30 -3.93 12.13
C ALA A 107 3.98 -3.31 13.37
N GLY A 108 4.65 -2.17 13.19
CA GLY A 108 5.41 -1.49 14.23
C GLY A 108 6.80 -2.06 14.52
N ARG A 109 7.21 -3.11 13.80
CA ARG A 109 8.57 -3.71 13.92
C ARG A 109 9.50 -3.29 12.78
N GLY A 110 8.99 -2.54 11.82
CA GLY A 110 9.74 -1.98 10.70
C GLY A 110 9.98 -0.48 10.84
N ILE A 111 10.18 0.15 9.68
CA ILE A 111 10.41 1.59 9.56
C ILE A 111 9.19 2.33 8.96
N GLY A 112 8.02 1.67 8.92
CA GLY A 112 6.78 2.18 8.31
C GLY A 112 6.10 3.30 9.10
N ASN A 113 6.59 3.63 10.30
CA ASN A 113 6.00 4.65 11.18
C ASN A 113 4.50 4.40 11.47
N LEU A 114 4.09 3.14 11.46
CA LEU A 114 2.69 2.74 11.62
C LEU A 114 2.02 3.30 12.88
N PRO A 115 2.65 3.32 14.07
CA PRO A 115 2.01 3.89 15.26
C PRO A 115 1.61 5.36 15.06
N GLU A 116 2.50 6.20 14.53
CA GLU A 116 2.23 7.63 14.29
C GLU A 116 1.17 7.82 13.19
N ILE A 117 1.31 7.11 12.08
CA ILE A 117 0.39 7.21 10.95
C ILE A 117 -1.01 6.73 11.32
N LEU A 118 -1.14 5.60 12.03
CA LEU A 118 -2.42 5.06 12.47
C LEU A 118 -3.09 5.97 13.50
N ASN A 119 -2.35 6.56 14.42
CA ASN A 119 -2.89 7.51 15.37
C ASN A 119 -3.49 8.74 14.67
N ASP A 120 -2.78 9.32 13.69
CA ASP A 120 -3.30 10.44 12.87
C ASP A 120 -4.50 10.02 12.01
N TYR A 121 -4.42 8.83 11.36
CA TYR A 121 -5.48 8.32 10.51
C TYR A 121 -6.77 8.04 11.27
N LEU A 122 -6.68 7.36 12.41
CA LEU A 122 -7.84 6.95 13.22
C LEU A 122 -8.46 8.09 14.03
N SER A 123 -7.83 9.26 14.08
CA SER A 123 -8.40 10.45 14.71
C SER A 123 -9.68 10.95 14.02
N ALA A 124 -9.92 10.56 12.77
CA ALA A 124 -11.13 10.87 12.02
C ALA A 124 -12.11 9.68 12.00
N PRO A 125 -13.44 9.93 11.91
CA PRO A 125 -14.44 8.86 11.89
C PRO A 125 -14.41 8.04 10.59
N ASP A 126 -15.10 6.90 10.62
CA ASP A 126 -15.36 6.03 9.43
C ASP A 126 -14.08 5.56 8.70
N ARG A 127 -13.08 5.18 9.50
CA ARG A 127 -11.81 4.66 9.00
C ARG A 127 -11.79 3.14 8.94
N ALA A 128 -11.21 2.60 7.87
CA ALA A 128 -11.06 1.16 7.67
C ALA A 128 -9.58 0.78 7.53
N LEU A 129 -9.22 -0.35 8.11
CA LEU A 129 -7.90 -0.96 8.01
C LEU A 129 -8.03 -2.34 7.39
N THR A 130 -7.12 -2.69 6.52
CA THR A 130 -6.94 -4.06 6.01
C THR A 130 -5.58 -4.57 6.44
N LEU A 131 -5.55 -5.68 7.16
CA LEU A 131 -4.31 -6.34 7.53
C LEU A 131 -3.79 -7.15 6.34
N GLU A 132 -2.65 -6.76 5.79
CA GLU A 132 -1.98 -7.40 4.65
C GLU A 132 -0.54 -7.79 5.02
N PRO A 133 -0.35 -8.77 5.91
CA PRO A 133 0.91 -8.94 6.60
C PRO A 133 2.06 -9.47 5.74
N HIS A 134 1.78 -10.33 4.75
CA HIS A 134 2.81 -10.98 3.89
C HIS A 134 4.03 -11.53 4.67
N LEU A 135 3.81 -12.01 5.90
CA LEU A 135 4.88 -12.48 6.80
C LEU A 135 5.40 -13.89 6.46
N LYS A 136 4.69 -14.61 5.59
CA LYS A 136 5.07 -15.94 5.13
C LYS A 136 4.68 -16.09 3.66
N VAL A 137 5.58 -16.70 2.88
CA VAL A 137 5.30 -17.01 1.48
C VAL A 137 4.21 -18.08 1.38
N PHE A 138 3.19 -17.84 0.58
CA PHE A 138 2.13 -18.77 0.25
C PHE A 138 1.92 -18.85 -1.27
N ASP A 139 1.23 -19.86 -1.75
CA ASP A 139 1.14 -20.11 -3.20
C ASP A 139 0.50 -18.96 -3.99
N GLY A 140 -0.47 -18.28 -3.42
CA GLY A 140 -1.06 -17.07 -4.01
C GLY A 140 -0.06 -15.93 -4.15
N LEU A 141 0.79 -15.69 -3.13
CA LEU A 141 1.84 -14.68 -3.19
C LEU A 141 2.89 -15.04 -4.26
N LYS A 142 3.32 -16.30 -4.32
CA LYS A 142 4.24 -16.79 -5.38
C LYS A 142 3.70 -16.56 -6.79
N ALA A 143 2.38 -16.71 -6.98
CA ALA A 143 1.72 -16.48 -8.26
C ALA A 143 1.69 -14.99 -8.65
N LEU A 144 1.70 -14.07 -7.68
CA LEU A 144 1.76 -12.62 -7.89
C LEU A 144 3.20 -12.13 -8.08
N GLU A 145 4.20 -12.85 -7.54
CA GLU A 145 5.60 -12.50 -7.70
C GLU A 145 6.01 -12.63 -9.18
N ARG A 146 6.42 -11.52 -9.76
CA ARG A 146 7.06 -11.50 -11.07
C ARG A 146 8.56 -11.75 -10.90
N ALA A 147 9.23 -12.22 -11.96
CA ALA A 147 10.63 -12.67 -11.95
C ALA A 147 11.66 -11.64 -11.39
N TYR A 148 11.25 -10.44 -11.08
CA TYR A 148 12.07 -9.32 -10.58
C TYR A 148 11.49 -8.61 -9.35
N ASP A 149 10.42 -9.12 -8.77
CA ASP A 149 9.69 -8.47 -7.68
C ASP A 149 9.41 -9.49 -6.58
N ARG A 150 10.50 -9.99 -5.98
CA ARG A 150 10.39 -10.90 -4.83
C ARG A 150 10.11 -10.06 -3.59
N SER A 151 8.99 -10.32 -2.96
CA SER A 151 8.76 -9.87 -1.59
C SER A 151 9.83 -10.53 -0.71
N ALA A 152 10.68 -9.71 -0.09
CA ALA A 152 11.62 -10.22 0.89
C ALA A 152 10.81 -10.61 2.14
N VAL A 153 10.49 -11.89 2.25
CA VAL A 153 9.79 -12.48 3.39
C VAL A 153 10.78 -13.34 4.14
N ASP A 154 10.87 -13.14 5.45
CA ASP A 154 11.65 -14.01 6.31
C ASP A 154 10.81 -15.25 6.65
N ASP A 155 11.01 -16.33 5.89
CA ASP A 155 10.24 -17.57 6.01
C ASP A 155 10.55 -18.35 7.32
N TYR A 156 11.52 -17.91 8.10
CA TYR A 156 12.03 -18.68 9.24
C TYR A 156 11.31 -18.43 10.57
N GLU A 157 10.54 -17.36 10.68
CA GLU A 157 9.91 -16.99 11.95
C GLU A 157 8.61 -17.72 12.26
N TYR A 158 7.87 -18.19 11.23
CA TYR A 158 6.51 -18.71 11.43
C TYR A 158 6.34 -20.13 10.88
N GLY A 159 5.87 -21.04 11.74
CA GLY A 159 5.64 -22.44 11.39
C GLY A 159 4.50 -22.65 10.37
N SER A 160 3.53 -21.74 10.30
CA SER A 160 2.39 -21.79 9.39
C SER A 160 1.91 -20.41 8.97
N ASN A 161 1.05 -20.33 7.94
CA ASN A 161 0.39 -19.09 7.55
C ASN A 161 -0.53 -18.56 8.65
N ASP A 162 -1.22 -19.44 9.36
CA ASP A 162 -2.09 -19.07 10.49
C ASP A 162 -1.27 -18.42 11.61
N ALA A 163 -0.13 -19.03 11.98
CA ALA A 163 0.76 -18.46 12.99
C ALA A 163 1.31 -17.07 12.56
N ALA A 164 1.63 -16.92 11.29
CA ALA A 164 2.07 -15.63 10.73
C ALA A 164 0.95 -14.58 10.80
N PHE A 165 -0.28 -14.96 10.46
CA PHE A 165 -1.44 -14.07 10.53
C PHE A 165 -1.80 -13.71 11.97
N ASP A 166 -1.75 -14.66 12.90
CA ASP A 166 -1.98 -14.42 14.33
C ASP A 166 -0.94 -13.43 14.89
N ALA A 167 0.33 -13.56 14.51
CA ALA A 167 1.38 -12.64 14.91
C ALA A 167 1.12 -11.22 14.35
N ALA A 168 0.68 -11.12 13.10
CA ALA A 168 0.31 -9.84 12.51
C ALA A 168 -0.89 -9.19 13.23
N CYS A 169 -1.91 -9.98 13.56
CA CYS A 169 -3.07 -9.51 14.33
C CYS A 169 -2.66 -9.02 15.73
N ALA A 170 -1.76 -9.75 16.40
CA ALA A 170 -1.25 -9.36 17.71
C ALA A 170 -0.50 -8.03 17.64
N ALA A 171 0.40 -7.88 16.67
CA ALA A 171 1.17 -6.65 16.48
C ALA A 171 0.28 -5.42 16.20
N LEU A 172 -0.73 -5.56 15.33
CA LEU A 172 -1.69 -4.48 15.09
C LEU A 172 -2.47 -4.11 16.37
N ARG A 173 -2.93 -5.11 17.14
CA ARG A 173 -3.64 -4.88 18.40
C ARG A 173 -2.78 -4.18 19.45
N GLU A 174 -1.48 -4.40 19.50
CA GLU A 174 -0.55 -3.65 20.35
C GLU A 174 -0.58 -2.17 20.00
N ILE A 175 -0.40 -1.82 18.73
CA ILE A 175 -0.44 -0.42 18.26
C ILE A 175 -1.78 0.24 18.59
N LEU A 176 -2.91 -0.45 18.34
CA LEU A 176 -4.25 0.10 18.57
C LEU A 176 -4.62 0.27 20.06
N LYS A 177 -3.87 -0.30 21.00
CA LYS A 177 -4.04 -0.06 22.44
C LYS A 177 -3.30 1.18 22.94
N GLU A 178 -2.27 1.57 22.19
CA GLU A 178 -1.42 2.71 22.52
C GLU A 178 -1.89 4.01 21.80
N ALA A 179 -2.80 3.87 20.83
CA ALA A 179 -3.42 4.97 20.08
C ALA A 179 -4.73 5.40 20.78
#